data_47c9e73c51222747e8f7f05bf914c1a4
#
_entry.id   47c9e73c51222747e8f7f05bf914c1a4
#
_cell.length_a   1.000
_cell.length_b   1.000
_cell.length_c   1.000
_cell.angle_alpha   90.00
_cell.angle_beta   90.00
_cell.angle_gamma   90.00
#
_symmetry.space_group_name_H-M   'P 1'
#
loop_
_entity.id
_entity.type
_entity.pdbx_description
1 polymer ?
#
loop_
_entity_poly.entity_id
_entity_poly.type
_entity_poly.pdbx_seq_one_letter_code
_entity_poly.pdbx_strand_id
1 'polypeptide(L)'
;MLATESPSPVVEVRDHRGRSYRVGECPEDLIGCSRTWMLAFAWIAMACIGVLQYGFGVALTALHVTGGGNLTGALWVLALWVVFQAGAAAPTAVLSHRFALSPSRAVPAGAALCAAGPLTVALTDDFMLAVLGYSVLSGIGAGVVYATCTATVAKWYPEKRAARVGLVTGAIGCGAVPFIALFATILTPDNRTAVFLAVGVVMLVVVAQAGALLQNPPEGWWPQHIDPRQWAIDKTLNRSLSNNVTPIRQYSPSEAVRTPAFLVMYLIMVVAAAASLLTVVYVPILAIHQGFSLALAAVAVGLLAVVNGTGRSIAGRLSDRLGRRQTLTAALLVQGCAQLGLVYSASGALPVAFAGFAALSGLAGGAFYPLIASLVADYFGEPSAARNFGAVYSAKLFGGLVGIGLPALVVASQHLPLAFLVASAVSVMAAVLTRLLHRPGLPVVGLPR
;
A
#
# COMPACT_ATOMS: atom_id res chain seq x y z
N MET A 1 40.90 14.61 -18.64
CA MET A 1 41.40 13.63 -17.66
C MET A 1 40.67 13.91 -16.34
N LEU A 2 39.58 13.23 -16.08
CA LEU A 2 38.90 13.22 -14.78
C LEU A 2 39.66 12.20 -13.92
N ALA A 3 40.26 12.68 -12.83
CA ALA A 3 40.90 11.82 -11.86
C ALA A 3 39.88 10.82 -11.35
N THR A 4 40.10 9.54 -11.63
CA THR A 4 39.39 8.43 -10.99
C THR A 4 39.81 8.46 -9.52
N GLU A 5 39.00 9.07 -8.65
CA GLU A 5 39.15 8.90 -7.21
C GLU A 5 39.15 7.40 -6.91
N SER A 6 40.18 6.93 -6.24
CA SER A 6 40.26 5.54 -5.78
C SER A 6 39.03 5.27 -4.91
N PRO A 7 38.37 4.10 -5.07
CA PRO A 7 37.17 3.78 -4.28
C PRO A 7 37.51 3.92 -2.81
N SER A 8 36.68 4.69 -2.08
CA SER A 8 36.85 4.90 -0.65
C SER A 8 36.82 3.54 0.06
N PRO A 9 37.75 3.26 1.00
CA PRO A 9 37.80 1.97 1.68
C PRO A 9 36.47 1.73 2.40
N VAL A 10 35.92 0.54 2.20
CA VAL A 10 34.69 0.12 2.90
C VAL A 10 34.98 0.01 4.39
N VAL A 11 34.27 0.79 5.18
CA VAL A 11 34.44 0.81 6.64
C VAL A 11 33.21 0.22 7.30
N GLU A 12 33.40 -0.77 8.17
CA GLU A 12 32.33 -1.28 9.03
C GLU A 12 32.23 -0.37 10.27
N VAL A 13 31.06 0.28 10.43
CA VAL A 13 30.75 1.21 11.51
C VAL A 13 29.69 0.58 12.40
N ARG A 14 29.91 0.59 13.73
CA ARG A 14 28.90 0.14 14.71
C ARG A 14 28.28 1.34 15.43
N ASP A 15 26.94 1.34 15.54
CA ASP A 15 26.22 2.34 16.34
C ASP A 15 26.21 1.98 17.84
N HIS A 16 25.67 2.89 18.67
CA HIS A 16 25.56 2.70 20.12
C HIS A 16 24.66 1.50 20.53
N ARG A 17 23.91 0.92 19.59
CA ARG A 17 23.07 -0.28 19.78
C ARG A 17 23.72 -1.55 19.25
N GLY A 18 24.99 -1.49 18.83
CA GLY A 18 25.75 -2.61 18.31
C GLY A 18 25.37 -3.04 16.87
N ARG A 19 24.61 -2.22 16.11
CA ARG A 19 24.28 -2.50 14.71
C ARG A 19 25.46 -2.14 13.82
N SER A 20 25.85 -3.06 12.94
CA SER A 20 26.93 -2.87 11.97
C SER A 20 26.40 -2.28 10.67
N TYR A 21 27.09 -1.30 10.12
CA TYR A 21 26.80 -0.64 8.86
C TYR A 21 28.03 -0.66 7.96
N ARG A 22 27.86 -0.93 6.67
CA ARG A 22 28.90 -0.80 5.64
C ARG A 22 28.81 0.58 5.02
N VAL A 23 29.79 1.43 5.30
CA VAL A 23 29.88 2.81 4.82
C VAL A 23 31.08 2.91 3.87
N GLY A 24 30.95 3.66 2.78
CA GLY A 24 32.05 3.93 1.86
C GLY A 24 31.80 3.44 0.42
N GLU A 25 30.74 2.64 0.19
CA GLU A 25 30.39 2.14 -1.16
C GLU A 25 29.40 3.10 -1.85
N CYS A 26 29.77 3.65 -3.00
CA CYS A 26 28.87 4.43 -3.84
C CYS A 26 27.88 3.51 -4.60
N PRO A 27 26.62 3.91 -4.80
CA PRO A 27 25.71 3.16 -5.64
C PRO A 27 26.22 2.94 -7.07
N GLU A 28 26.91 3.95 -7.62
CA GLU A 28 27.49 3.92 -8.96
C GLU A 28 28.53 2.81 -9.13
N ASP A 29 29.33 2.55 -8.07
CA ASP A 29 30.34 1.47 -8.06
C ASP A 29 29.70 0.08 -7.94
N LEU A 30 28.54 -0.01 -7.24
CA LEU A 30 27.84 -1.28 -6.99
C LEU A 30 26.95 -1.73 -8.15
N ILE A 31 26.27 -0.78 -8.80
CA ILE A 31 25.20 -1.10 -9.77
C ILE A 31 25.35 -0.30 -11.09
N GLY A 32 26.45 0.45 -11.27
CA GLY A 32 26.71 1.24 -12.48
C GLY A 32 25.79 2.46 -12.66
N CYS A 33 24.92 2.76 -11.70
CA CYS A 33 24.00 3.89 -11.77
C CYS A 33 23.60 4.38 -10.37
N SER A 34 22.98 5.58 -10.30
CA SER A 34 22.54 6.10 -9.02
C SER A 34 21.37 5.27 -8.44
N ARG A 35 21.27 5.19 -7.11
CA ARG A 35 20.18 4.51 -6.40
C ARG A 35 18.78 5.05 -6.75
N THR A 36 18.72 6.24 -7.37
CA THR A 36 17.45 6.83 -7.86
C THR A 36 16.80 5.97 -8.94
N TRP A 37 17.60 5.26 -9.75
CA TRP A 37 17.07 4.31 -10.73
C TRP A 37 16.37 3.11 -10.08
N MET A 38 16.91 2.62 -8.97
CA MET A 38 16.25 1.55 -8.21
C MET A 38 14.89 2.01 -7.67
N LEU A 39 14.79 3.27 -7.22
CA LEU A 39 13.53 3.89 -6.82
C LEU A 39 12.57 4.03 -8.01
N ALA A 40 13.08 4.47 -9.18
CA ALA A 40 12.27 4.65 -10.39
C ALA A 40 11.72 3.32 -10.92
N PHE A 41 12.55 2.28 -11.03
CA PHE A 41 12.11 0.96 -11.49
C PHE A 41 11.08 0.34 -10.53
N ALA A 42 11.30 0.44 -9.22
CA ALA A 42 10.33 -0.01 -8.25
C ALA A 42 9.02 0.79 -8.34
N TRP A 43 9.09 2.09 -8.58
CA TRP A 43 7.93 2.95 -8.77
C TRP A 43 7.13 2.58 -10.02
N ILE A 44 7.80 2.34 -11.16
CA ILE A 44 7.17 1.91 -12.42
C ILE A 44 6.45 0.57 -12.25
N ALA A 45 7.13 -0.43 -11.66
CA ALA A 45 6.53 -1.74 -11.42
C ALA A 45 5.27 -1.64 -10.54
N MET A 46 5.35 -0.85 -9.46
CA MET A 46 4.23 -0.62 -8.54
C MET A 46 3.10 0.18 -9.17
N ALA A 47 3.42 1.17 -10.01
CA ALA A 47 2.43 1.97 -10.75
C ALA A 47 1.59 1.09 -11.68
N CYS A 48 2.25 0.19 -12.39
CA CYS A 48 1.58 -0.67 -13.37
C CYS A 48 0.62 -1.66 -12.71
N ILE A 49 1.00 -2.29 -11.59
CA ILE A 49 0.09 -3.21 -10.87
C ILE A 49 -1.09 -2.49 -10.19
N GLY A 50 -1.05 -1.17 -10.10
CA GLY A 50 -2.13 -0.35 -9.53
C GLY A 50 -3.47 -0.52 -10.24
N VAL A 51 -3.46 -0.83 -11.54
CA VAL A 51 -4.67 -1.10 -12.33
C VAL A 51 -5.50 -2.25 -11.76
N LEU A 52 -4.86 -3.26 -11.18
CA LEU A 52 -5.53 -4.44 -10.62
C LEU A 52 -6.42 -4.10 -9.41
N GLN A 53 -6.13 -3.03 -8.70
CA GLN A 53 -6.92 -2.64 -7.52
C GLN A 53 -7.79 -1.41 -7.79
N TYR A 54 -7.23 -0.32 -8.32
CA TYR A 54 -7.93 0.96 -8.51
C TYR A 54 -8.65 1.03 -9.85
N GLY A 55 -8.04 0.53 -10.91
CA GLY A 55 -8.62 0.53 -12.25
C GLY A 55 -9.77 -0.45 -12.38
N PHE A 56 -9.65 -1.62 -11.75
CA PHE A 56 -10.63 -2.69 -11.91
C PHE A 56 -12.02 -2.30 -11.38
N GLY A 57 -12.12 -1.55 -10.28
CA GLY A 57 -13.40 -1.05 -9.77
C GLY A 57 -14.15 -0.17 -10.80
N VAL A 58 -13.41 0.70 -11.51
CA VAL A 58 -13.98 1.52 -12.59
C VAL A 58 -14.34 0.67 -13.81
N ALA A 59 -13.49 -0.30 -14.16
CA ALA A 59 -13.77 -1.23 -15.26
C ALA A 59 -15.06 -2.03 -15.01
N LEU A 60 -15.26 -2.55 -13.79
CA LEU A 60 -16.48 -3.24 -13.40
C LEU A 60 -17.72 -2.33 -13.53
N THR A 61 -17.60 -1.09 -13.05
CA THR A 61 -18.69 -0.12 -13.14
C THR A 61 -19.03 0.20 -14.61
N ALA A 62 -18.02 0.43 -15.45
CA ALA A 62 -18.20 0.70 -16.87
C ALA A 62 -18.89 -0.46 -17.60
N LEU A 63 -18.41 -1.69 -17.40
CA LEU A 63 -19.01 -2.89 -18.00
C LEU A 63 -20.43 -3.16 -17.49
N HIS A 64 -20.71 -2.89 -16.22
CA HIS A 64 -22.05 -3.06 -15.65
C HIS A 64 -23.04 -2.07 -16.23
N VAL A 65 -22.66 -0.79 -16.35
CA VAL A 65 -23.51 0.28 -16.92
C VAL A 65 -23.81 0.00 -18.39
N THR A 66 -22.85 -0.53 -19.16
CA THR A 66 -22.99 -0.74 -20.60
C THR A 66 -23.50 -2.13 -20.99
N GLY A 67 -23.31 -3.16 -20.15
CA GLY A 67 -23.60 -4.55 -20.51
C GLY A 67 -24.38 -5.38 -19.47
N GLY A 68 -24.59 -4.86 -18.24
CA GLY A 68 -25.45 -5.53 -17.23
C GLY A 68 -24.89 -6.80 -16.60
N GLY A 69 -23.57 -7.01 -16.56
CA GLY A 69 -22.94 -8.21 -16.00
C GLY A 69 -23.15 -8.42 -14.49
N ASN A 70 -22.73 -9.57 -13.97
CA ASN A 70 -22.80 -9.93 -12.54
C ASN A 70 -21.80 -9.12 -11.71
N LEU A 71 -22.21 -7.93 -11.27
CA LEU A 71 -21.38 -7.02 -10.48
C LEU A 71 -20.97 -7.64 -9.13
N THR A 72 -21.89 -8.32 -8.46
CA THR A 72 -21.61 -8.96 -7.16
C THR A 72 -20.50 -10.01 -7.26
N GLY A 73 -20.57 -10.89 -8.26
CA GLY A 73 -19.54 -11.91 -8.48
C GLY A 73 -18.17 -11.26 -8.79
N ALA A 74 -18.14 -10.23 -9.64
CA ALA A 74 -16.92 -9.54 -9.99
C ALA A 74 -16.30 -8.77 -8.79
N LEU A 75 -17.11 -8.21 -7.89
CA LEU A 75 -16.65 -7.60 -6.63
C LEU A 75 -16.07 -8.64 -5.67
N TRP A 76 -16.63 -9.87 -5.63
CA TRP A 76 -16.01 -10.96 -4.86
C TRP A 76 -14.67 -11.41 -5.45
N VAL A 77 -14.52 -11.44 -6.78
CA VAL A 77 -13.22 -11.69 -7.43
C VAL A 77 -12.19 -10.67 -6.96
N LEU A 78 -12.55 -9.38 -6.88
CA LEU A 78 -11.67 -8.32 -6.40
C LEU A 78 -11.37 -8.44 -4.88
N ALA A 79 -12.38 -8.78 -4.07
CA ALA A 79 -12.19 -9.00 -2.63
C ALA A 79 -11.18 -10.13 -2.37
N LEU A 80 -11.32 -11.25 -3.07
CA LEU A 80 -10.40 -12.38 -3.00
C LEU A 80 -9.00 -12.01 -3.55
N TRP A 81 -8.93 -11.17 -4.59
CA TRP A 81 -7.63 -10.64 -5.05
C TRP A 81 -6.87 -9.93 -3.92
N VAL A 82 -7.54 -9.08 -3.14
CA VAL A 82 -6.93 -8.41 -1.97
C VAL A 82 -6.46 -9.43 -0.93
N VAL A 83 -7.23 -10.50 -0.72
CA VAL A 83 -6.86 -11.60 0.19
C VAL A 83 -5.52 -12.21 -0.23
N PHE A 84 -5.39 -12.61 -1.49
CA PHE A 84 -4.16 -13.24 -1.98
C PHE A 84 -3.00 -12.26 -2.08
N GLN A 85 -3.26 -11.00 -2.47
CA GLN A 85 -2.24 -9.94 -2.52
C GLN A 85 -1.65 -9.65 -1.13
N ALA A 86 -2.49 -9.48 -0.13
CA ALA A 86 -2.03 -9.21 1.23
C ALA A 86 -1.41 -10.47 1.87
N GLY A 87 -1.99 -11.64 1.60
CA GLY A 87 -1.51 -12.93 2.10
C GLY A 87 -0.14 -13.33 1.54
N ALA A 88 0.17 -12.96 0.31
CA ALA A 88 1.46 -13.28 -0.32
C ALA A 88 2.63 -12.43 0.19
N ALA A 89 2.40 -11.28 0.80
CA ALA A 89 3.47 -10.35 1.19
C ALA A 89 4.42 -10.94 2.25
N ALA A 90 3.89 -11.55 3.31
CA ALA A 90 4.71 -12.15 4.36
C ALA A 90 5.48 -13.40 3.90
N PRO A 91 4.87 -14.38 3.20
CA PRO A 91 5.59 -15.49 2.59
C PRO A 91 6.70 -15.03 1.64
N THR A 92 6.45 -14.03 0.81
CA THR A 92 7.47 -13.47 -0.11
C THR A 92 8.68 -12.96 0.66
N ALA A 93 8.48 -12.21 1.74
CA ALA A 93 9.58 -11.71 2.56
C ALA A 93 10.40 -12.85 3.19
N VAL A 94 9.75 -13.91 3.67
CA VAL A 94 10.41 -15.09 4.25
C VAL A 94 11.18 -15.87 3.18
N LEU A 95 10.56 -16.14 2.01
CA LEU A 95 11.20 -16.86 0.92
C LEU A 95 12.40 -16.09 0.36
N SER A 96 12.24 -14.76 0.17
CA SER A 96 13.33 -13.92 -0.33
C SER A 96 14.54 -13.94 0.61
N HIS A 97 14.33 -13.97 1.92
CA HIS A 97 15.43 -14.09 2.89
C HIS A 97 16.02 -15.50 2.90
N ARG A 98 15.17 -16.55 2.94
CA ARG A 98 15.62 -17.95 3.05
C ARG A 98 16.37 -18.44 1.82
N PHE A 99 15.95 -18.05 0.62
CA PHE A 99 16.49 -18.51 -0.66
C PHE A 99 17.35 -17.45 -1.37
N ALA A 100 17.67 -16.33 -0.70
CA ALA A 100 18.42 -15.21 -1.26
C ALA A 100 17.90 -14.77 -2.66
N LEU A 101 16.57 -14.76 -2.84
CA LEU A 101 15.96 -14.42 -4.13
C LEU A 101 16.24 -12.97 -4.49
N SER A 102 16.87 -12.78 -5.65
CA SER A 102 17.13 -11.42 -6.16
C SER A 102 15.83 -10.75 -6.61
N PRO A 103 15.70 -9.42 -6.43
CA PRO A 103 14.57 -8.66 -6.96
C PRO A 103 14.39 -8.84 -8.47
N SER A 104 15.52 -8.95 -9.22
CA SER A 104 15.55 -9.16 -10.66
C SER A 104 14.95 -10.48 -11.14
N ARG A 105 14.72 -11.44 -10.24
CA ARG A 105 14.01 -12.70 -10.54
C ARG A 105 12.60 -12.69 -9.96
N ALA A 106 12.43 -12.18 -8.73
CA ALA A 106 11.15 -12.19 -8.03
C ALA A 106 10.11 -11.30 -8.71
N VAL A 107 10.49 -10.07 -9.14
CA VAL A 107 9.54 -9.13 -9.75
C VAL A 107 9.06 -9.59 -11.14
N PRO A 108 9.92 -10.06 -12.06
CA PRO A 108 9.44 -10.64 -13.32
C PRO A 108 8.55 -11.88 -13.15
N ALA A 109 8.86 -12.77 -12.20
CA ALA A 109 7.97 -13.88 -11.88
C ALA A 109 6.60 -13.38 -11.35
N GLY A 110 6.61 -12.36 -10.48
CA GLY A 110 5.40 -11.67 -10.04
C GLY A 110 4.64 -11.03 -11.18
N ALA A 111 5.32 -10.44 -12.17
CA ALA A 111 4.71 -9.84 -13.37
C ALA A 111 3.93 -10.87 -14.20
N ALA A 112 4.51 -12.05 -14.42
CA ALA A 112 3.84 -13.13 -15.14
C ALA A 112 2.55 -13.57 -14.43
N LEU A 113 2.59 -13.68 -13.10
CA LEU A 113 1.40 -13.98 -12.30
C LEU A 113 0.38 -12.81 -12.34
N CYS A 114 0.84 -11.55 -12.27
CA CYS A 114 -0.05 -10.39 -12.36
C CYS A 114 -0.82 -10.34 -13.69
N ALA A 115 -0.16 -10.67 -14.80
CA ALA A 115 -0.77 -10.66 -16.12
C ALA A 115 -1.93 -11.68 -16.25
N ALA A 116 -1.91 -12.77 -15.47
CA ALA A 116 -2.99 -13.74 -15.48
C ALA A 116 -4.36 -13.12 -15.18
N GLY A 117 -4.42 -12.06 -14.36
CA GLY A 117 -5.66 -11.37 -14.02
C GLY A 117 -6.37 -10.76 -15.23
N PRO A 118 -5.78 -9.74 -15.87
CA PRO A 118 -6.37 -9.14 -17.08
C PRO A 118 -6.60 -10.15 -18.21
N LEU A 119 -5.65 -11.10 -18.41
CA LEU A 119 -5.81 -12.14 -19.44
C LEU A 119 -7.03 -13.02 -19.18
N THR A 120 -7.29 -13.39 -17.94
CA THR A 120 -8.47 -14.19 -17.59
C THR A 120 -9.75 -13.39 -17.85
N VAL A 121 -9.81 -12.11 -17.43
CA VAL A 121 -10.96 -11.24 -17.70
C VAL A 121 -11.20 -11.04 -19.19
N ALA A 122 -10.13 -11.04 -20.00
CA ALA A 122 -10.22 -10.94 -21.46
C ALA A 122 -10.82 -12.20 -22.12
N LEU A 123 -10.51 -13.39 -21.60
CA LEU A 123 -10.71 -14.65 -22.30
C LEU A 123 -11.88 -15.48 -21.79
N THR A 124 -12.43 -15.19 -20.60
CA THR A 124 -13.51 -16.00 -20.04
C THR A 124 -14.50 -15.19 -19.21
N ASP A 125 -15.73 -15.67 -19.17
CA ASP A 125 -16.80 -15.22 -18.27
C ASP A 125 -17.03 -16.20 -17.11
N ASP A 126 -16.28 -17.30 -17.06
CA ASP A 126 -16.39 -18.28 -15.99
C ASP A 126 -15.88 -17.73 -14.66
N PHE A 127 -16.72 -17.78 -13.64
CA PHE A 127 -16.41 -17.24 -12.31
C PHE A 127 -15.23 -17.95 -11.65
N MET A 128 -15.12 -19.27 -11.78
CA MET A 128 -14.03 -20.03 -11.14
C MET A 128 -12.70 -19.74 -11.81
N LEU A 129 -12.67 -19.62 -13.14
CA LEU A 129 -11.47 -19.20 -13.86
C LEU A 129 -11.08 -17.75 -13.54
N ALA A 130 -12.05 -16.85 -13.36
CA ALA A 130 -11.80 -15.50 -12.90
C ALA A 130 -11.22 -15.49 -11.47
N VAL A 131 -11.73 -16.30 -10.56
CA VAL A 131 -11.14 -16.45 -9.21
C VAL A 131 -9.73 -17.01 -9.30
N LEU A 132 -9.47 -18.03 -10.11
CA LEU A 132 -8.12 -18.61 -10.23
C LEU A 132 -7.14 -17.62 -10.85
N GLY A 133 -7.48 -17.01 -12.00
CA GLY A 133 -6.57 -16.13 -12.74
C GLY A 133 -6.44 -14.76 -12.09
N TYR A 134 -7.57 -14.09 -11.82
CA TYR A 134 -7.54 -12.74 -11.27
C TYR A 134 -7.26 -12.74 -9.77
N SER A 135 -8.03 -13.51 -8.97
CA SER A 135 -7.86 -13.44 -7.51
C SER A 135 -6.59 -14.12 -7.05
N VAL A 136 -6.39 -15.40 -7.40
CA VAL A 136 -5.29 -16.21 -6.85
C VAL A 136 -3.97 -15.83 -7.51
N LEU A 137 -3.82 -16.08 -8.82
CA LEU A 137 -2.54 -15.91 -9.51
C LEU A 137 -2.12 -14.43 -9.52
N SER A 138 -3.01 -13.55 -9.98
CA SER A 138 -2.69 -12.13 -10.07
C SER A 138 -2.54 -11.48 -8.69
N GLY A 139 -3.33 -11.89 -7.70
CA GLY A 139 -3.19 -11.42 -6.32
C GLY A 139 -1.83 -11.81 -5.72
N ILE A 140 -1.42 -13.10 -5.84
CA ILE A 140 -0.09 -13.55 -5.40
C ILE A 140 1.00 -12.76 -6.13
N GLY A 141 0.90 -12.61 -7.45
CA GLY A 141 1.85 -11.84 -8.25
C GLY A 141 2.01 -10.41 -7.76
N ALA A 142 0.90 -9.71 -7.54
CA ALA A 142 0.91 -8.35 -7.01
C ALA A 142 1.50 -8.27 -5.60
N GLY A 143 1.26 -9.26 -4.75
CA GLY A 143 1.89 -9.38 -3.43
C GLY A 143 3.40 -9.54 -3.50
N VAL A 144 3.91 -10.37 -4.43
CA VAL A 144 5.34 -10.55 -4.68
C VAL A 144 6.00 -9.25 -5.16
N VAL A 145 5.41 -8.58 -6.16
CA VAL A 145 5.91 -7.29 -6.68
C VAL A 145 5.93 -6.25 -5.56
N TYR A 146 4.82 -6.12 -4.80
CA TYR A 146 4.69 -5.17 -3.69
C TYR A 146 5.77 -5.38 -2.63
N ALA A 147 5.91 -6.60 -2.13
CA ALA A 147 6.86 -6.92 -1.06
C ALA A 147 8.31 -6.70 -1.50
N THR A 148 8.65 -7.15 -2.71
CA THR A 148 10.01 -7.04 -3.24
C THR A 148 10.42 -5.60 -3.51
N CYS A 149 9.60 -4.82 -4.23
CA CYS A 149 9.88 -3.41 -4.51
C CYS A 149 10.00 -2.58 -3.22
N THR A 150 9.09 -2.80 -2.27
CA THR A 150 9.11 -2.12 -0.97
C THR A 150 10.38 -2.44 -0.18
N ALA A 151 10.78 -3.71 -0.12
CA ALA A 151 11.98 -4.15 0.59
C ALA A 151 13.26 -3.61 -0.07
N THR A 152 13.35 -3.62 -1.40
CA THR A 152 14.50 -3.11 -2.16
C THR A 152 14.70 -1.61 -1.90
N VAL A 153 13.63 -0.81 -2.00
CA VAL A 153 13.71 0.63 -1.74
C VAL A 153 14.04 0.93 -0.27
N ALA A 154 13.51 0.15 0.67
CA ALA A 154 13.84 0.30 2.09
C ALA A 154 15.32 0.06 2.39
N LYS A 155 15.99 -0.83 1.64
CA LYS A 155 17.43 -1.11 1.77
C LYS A 155 18.29 0.00 1.15
N TRP A 156 17.89 0.58 0.01
CA TRP A 156 18.61 1.67 -0.65
C TRP A 156 18.45 3.03 0.04
N TYR A 157 17.39 3.22 0.85
CA TYR A 157 17.10 4.50 1.52
C TYR A 157 16.86 4.32 3.02
N PRO A 158 17.81 3.75 3.76
CA PRO A 158 17.64 3.53 5.21
C PRO A 158 17.43 4.84 5.97
N GLU A 159 18.08 5.94 5.55
CA GLU A 159 18.00 7.28 6.16
C GLU A 159 16.66 8.01 5.88
N LYS A 160 15.95 7.65 4.82
CA LYS A 160 14.66 8.25 4.40
C LYS A 160 13.60 7.18 4.13
N ARG A 161 13.68 6.07 4.86
CA ARG A 161 12.91 4.85 4.62
C ARG A 161 11.41 5.12 4.49
N ALA A 162 10.78 5.79 5.48
CA ALA A 162 9.35 6.04 5.49
C ALA A 162 8.88 6.85 4.26
N ALA A 163 9.59 7.92 3.91
CA ALA A 163 9.24 8.78 2.78
C ALA A 163 9.41 8.06 1.43
N ARG A 164 10.49 7.27 1.25
CA ARG A 164 10.78 6.60 -0.02
C ARG A 164 9.92 5.35 -0.24
N VAL A 165 9.70 4.56 0.80
CA VAL A 165 8.74 3.45 0.78
C VAL A 165 7.33 3.99 0.54
N GLY A 166 6.95 5.10 1.19
CA GLY A 166 5.68 5.79 0.95
C GLY A 166 5.51 6.22 -0.51
N LEU A 167 6.58 6.76 -1.13
CA LEU A 167 6.57 7.17 -2.54
C LEU A 167 6.36 5.96 -3.48
N VAL A 168 7.08 4.86 -3.27
CA VAL A 168 6.96 3.65 -4.10
C VAL A 168 5.61 2.97 -3.91
N THR A 169 5.15 2.81 -2.68
CA THR A 169 3.82 2.22 -2.45
C THR A 169 2.69 3.12 -2.94
N GLY A 170 2.90 4.45 -2.95
CA GLY A 170 1.98 5.44 -3.51
C GLY A 170 1.83 5.34 -5.04
N ALA A 171 2.82 4.79 -5.73
CA ALA A 171 2.77 4.56 -7.16
C ALA A 171 1.56 3.71 -7.58
N ILE A 172 1.09 2.79 -6.75
CA ILE A 172 -0.11 1.96 -7.02
C ILE A 172 -1.33 2.84 -7.29
N GLY A 173 -1.55 3.90 -6.50
CA GLY A 173 -2.66 4.83 -6.74
C GLY A 173 -2.43 5.70 -7.97
N CYS A 174 -1.29 6.38 -8.03
CA CYS A 174 -0.97 7.32 -9.12
C CYS A 174 -0.92 6.62 -10.50
N GLY A 175 -0.34 5.42 -10.56
CA GLY A 175 -0.19 4.66 -11.81
C GLY A 175 -1.49 4.06 -12.33
N ALA A 176 -2.53 3.96 -11.52
CA ALA A 176 -3.84 3.50 -11.96
C ALA A 176 -4.62 4.57 -12.75
N VAL A 177 -4.28 5.86 -12.63
CA VAL A 177 -5.05 6.97 -13.20
C VAL A 177 -5.22 6.88 -14.72
N PRO A 178 -4.16 6.61 -15.52
CA PRO A 178 -4.33 6.42 -16.96
C PRO A 178 -5.31 5.28 -17.32
N PHE A 179 -5.29 4.19 -16.55
CA PHE A 179 -6.19 3.06 -16.76
C PHE A 179 -7.63 3.38 -16.31
N ILE A 180 -7.81 4.15 -15.23
CA ILE A 180 -9.12 4.66 -14.81
C ILE A 180 -9.74 5.47 -15.94
N ALA A 181 -8.98 6.40 -16.53
CA ALA A 181 -9.45 7.20 -17.66
C ALA A 181 -9.77 6.32 -18.90
N LEU A 182 -8.87 5.38 -19.22
CA LEU A 182 -9.06 4.43 -20.32
C LEU A 182 -10.37 3.63 -20.16
N PHE A 183 -10.60 3.05 -18.99
CA PHE A 183 -11.76 2.22 -18.73
C PHE A 183 -13.07 3.04 -18.74
N ALA A 184 -13.04 4.26 -18.22
CA ALA A 184 -14.24 5.10 -18.21
C ALA A 184 -14.63 5.65 -19.58
N THR A 185 -13.68 5.78 -20.53
CA THR A 185 -13.93 6.41 -21.84
C THR A 185 -14.02 5.43 -23.00
N ILE A 186 -13.32 4.31 -22.93
CA ILE A 186 -13.16 3.39 -24.08
C ILE A 186 -13.77 2.02 -23.82
N LEU A 187 -13.78 1.54 -22.56
CA LEU A 187 -14.16 0.17 -22.25
C LEU A 187 -15.68 -0.06 -22.48
N THR A 188 -15.98 -1.02 -23.36
CA THR A 188 -17.32 -1.52 -23.63
C THR A 188 -17.31 -3.06 -23.61
N PRO A 189 -18.47 -3.74 -23.51
CA PRO A 189 -18.52 -5.20 -23.61
C PRO A 189 -17.89 -5.73 -24.91
N ASP A 190 -18.08 -5.05 -26.03
CA ASP A 190 -17.60 -5.49 -27.35
C ASP A 190 -16.06 -5.46 -27.45
N ASN A 191 -15.41 -4.50 -26.81
CA ASN A 191 -13.94 -4.36 -26.89
C ASN A 191 -13.22 -4.88 -25.64
N ARG A 192 -13.94 -5.47 -24.67
CA ARG A 192 -13.41 -5.98 -23.40
C ARG A 192 -12.17 -6.84 -23.59
N THR A 193 -12.26 -7.81 -24.50
CA THR A 193 -11.17 -8.74 -24.80
C THR A 193 -9.91 -7.99 -25.24
N ALA A 194 -10.01 -7.10 -26.21
CA ALA A 194 -8.86 -6.36 -26.74
C ALA A 194 -8.23 -5.45 -25.68
N VAL A 195 -9.05 -4.73 -24.90
CA VAL A 195 -8.57 -3.82 -23.86
C VAL A 195 -7.86 -4.58 -22.74
N PHE A 196 -8.44 -5.66 -22.23
CA PHE A 196 -7.81 -6.41 -21.13
C PHE A 196 -6.60 -7.23 -21.60
N LEU A 197 -6.56 -7.74 -22.84
CA LEU A 197 -5.35 -8.31 -23.43
C LEU A 197 -4.22 -7.29 -23.49
N ALA A 198 -4.51 -6.07 -24.00
CA ALA A 198 -3.52 -5.00 -24.06
C ALA A 198 -3.00 -4.63 -22.67
N VAL A 199 -3.89 -4.47 -21.68
CA VAL A 199 -3.51 -4.18 -20.29
C VAL A 199 -2.63 -5.31 -19.72
N GLY A 200 -2.98 -6.58 -19.97
CA GLY A 200 -2.20 -7.73 -19.48
C GLY A 200 -0.80 -7.79 -20.09
N VAL A 201 -0.68 -7.57 -21.41
CA VAL A 201 0.61 -7.55 -22.10
C VAL A 201 1.48 -6.37 -21.65
N VAL A 202 0.92 -5.16 -21.60
CA VAL A 202 1.64 -3.97 -21.12
C VAL A 202 2.14 -4.18 -19.70
N MET A 203 1.29 -4.70 -18.80
CA MET A 203 1.66 -4.97 -17.42
C MET A 203 2.78 -6.01 -17.35
N LEU A 204 2.68 -7.13 -18.09
CA LEU A 204 3.72 -8.16 -18.14
C LEU A 204 5.05 -7.55 -18.56
N VAL A 205 5.07 -6.85 -19.68
CA VAL A 205 6.31 -6.31 -20.27
C VAL A 205 6.93 -5.24 -19.36
N VAL A 206 6.12 -4.25 -18.94
CA VAL A 206 6.62 -3.11 -18.14
C VAL A 206 7.11 -3.56 -16.77
N VAL A 207 6.33 -4.40 -16.07
CA VAL A 207 6.71 -4.85 -14.72
C VAL A 207 7.90 -5.81 -14.78
N ALA A 208 7.96 -6.71 -15.78
CA ALA A 208 9.08 -7.62 -15.94
C ALA A 208 10.39 -6.88 -16.27
N GLN A 209 10.36 -5.91 -17.19
CA GLN A 209 11.54 -5.11 -17.53
C GLN A 209 12.01 -4.26 -16.36
N ALA A 210 11.10 -3.52 -15.70
CA ALA A 210 11.45 -2.74 -14.53
C ALA A 210 12.02 -3.63 -13.41
N GLY A 211 11.42 -4.82 -13.23
CA GLY A 211 11.87 -5.80 -12.25
C GLY A 211 13.23 -6.39 -12.54
N ALA A 212 13.54 -6.74 -13.81
CA ALA A 212 14.82 -7.28 -14.22
C ALA A 212 16.02 -6.35 -13.92
N LEU A 213 15.76 -5.05 -13.87
CA LEU A 213 16.76 -4.02 -13.56
C LEU A 213 16.90 -3.74 -12.05
N LEU A 214 16.02 -4.31 -11.21
CA LEU A 214 16.07 -4.10 -9.77
C LEU A 214 17.16 -4.93 -9.10
N GLN A 215 17.97 -4.27 -8.26
CA GLN A 215 19.03 -4.88 -7.47
C GLN A 215 18.97 -4.43 -6.03
N ASN A 216 19.35 -5.31 -5.10
CA ASN A 216 19.54 -4.95 -3.69
C ASN A 216 20.95 -4.44 -3.46
N PRO A 217 21.18 -3.50 -2.52
CA PRO A 217 22.51 -3.21 -2.02
C PRO A 217 23.02 -4.37 -1.17
N PRO A 218 24.34 -4.43 -0.90
CA PRO A 218 24.93 -5.33 0.09
C PRO A 218 24.27 -5.23 1.47
N GLU A 219 24.36 -6.29 2.27
CA GLU A 219 23.82 -6.26 3.63
C GLU A 219 24.53 -5.20 4.48
N GLY A 220 23.74 -4.42 5.23
CA GLY A 220 24.24 -3.36 6.07
C GLY A 220 24.67 -2.09 5.32
N TRP A 221 24.45 -2.01 4.00
CA TRP A 221 24.82 -0.83 3.23
C TRP A 221 24.19 0.46 3.78
N TRP A 222 25.03 1.53 3.85
CA TRP A 222 24.64 2.85 4.34
C TRP A 222 25.22 3.95 3.46
N PRO A 223 24.47 5.04 3.16
CA PRO A 223 24.95 6.12 2.30
C PRO A 223 26.12 6.87 2.93
N GLN A 224 27.16 7.18 2.13
CA GLN A 224 28.42 7.78 2.58
C GLN A 224 28.26 9.15 3.27
N HIS A 225 27.30 9.96 2.84
CA HIS A 225 27.12 11.34 3.27
C HIS A 225 26.47 11.50 4.65
N ILE A 226 26.14 10.40 5.33
CA ILE A 226 25.49 10.42 6.64
C ILE A 226 26.18 9.40 7.56
N ASP A 227 26.76 9.86 8.67
CA ASP A 227 27.29 8.95 9.71
C ASP A 227 26.11 8.21 10.40
N PRO A 228 26.06 6.86 10.35
CA PRO A 228 25.00 6.09 10.99
C PRO A 228 24.97 6.27 12.51
N ARG A 229 26.12 6.58 13.15
CA ARG A 229 26.19 6.83 14.59
C ARG A 229 25.49 8.14 14.95
N GLN A 230 25.76 9.21 14.20
CA GLN A 230 25.08 10.49 14.38
C GLN A 230 23.60 10.39 14.04
N TRP A 231 23.24 9.71 12.94
CA TRP A 231 21.85 9.47 12.58
C TRP A 231 21.05 8.78 13.70
N ALA A 232 21.69 7.89 14.46
CA ALA A 232 21.03 7.13 15.51
C ALA A 232 20.69 7.96 16.77
N ILE A 233 21.34 9.11 16.98
CA ILE A 233 21.23 9.93 18.22
C ILE A 233 20.84 11.40 17.95
N ASP A 234 21.23 11.96 16.82
CA ASP A 234 21.03 13.39 16.52
C ASP A 234 19.61 13.65 16.03
N LYS A 235 18.83 14.38 16.83
CA LYS A 235 17.45 14.78 16.54
C LYS A 235 17.35 15.81 15.42
N THR A 236 18.42 16.50 15.08
CA THR A 236 18.43 17.46 13.96
C THR A 236 18.53 16.75 12.63
N LEU A 237 19.35 15.70 12.56
CA LEU A 237 19.48 14.82 11.41
C LEU A 237 18.28 13.88 11.27
N ASN A 238 17.87 13.27 12.37
CA ASN A 238 16.76 12.33 12.43
C ASN A 238 15.61 12.91 13.27
N ARG A 239 14.77 13.70 12.63
CA ARG A 239 13.61 14.36 13.28
C ARG A 239 12.60 13.39 13.89
N SER A 240 12.60 12.14 13.45
CA SER A 240 11.73 11.12 14.02
C SER A 240 12.02 10.84 15.50
N LEU A 241 13.28 10.98 15.93
CA LEU A 241 13.71 10.74 17.31
C LEU A 241 13.09 11.71 18.34
N SER A 242 12.62 12.88 17.89
CA SER A 242 12.04 13.87 18.81
C SER A 242 10.62 13.54 19.23
N ASN A 243 9.82 12.96 18.34
CA ASN A 243 8.37 12.82 18.49
C ASN A 243 7.88 11.37 18.47
N ASN A 244 8.77 10.42 18.17
CA ASN A 244 8.42 9.02 18.11
C ASN A 244 9.22 8.21 19.15
N VAL A 245 8.56 7.20 19.70
CA VAL A 245 9.16 6.35 20.70
C VAL A 245 10.17 5.38 20.07
N THR A 246 11.25 5.09 20.79
CA THR A 246 12.17 4.03 20.39
C THR A 246 11.79 2.70 21.08
N PRO A 247 12.00 1.53 20.44
CA PRO A 247 11.68 0.25 21.05
C PRO A 247 12.49 0.02 22.33
N ILE A 248 11.87 -0.57 23.35
CA ILE A 248 12.56 -0.91 24.61
C ILE A 248 13.48 -2.11 24.40
N ARG A 249 12.98 -3.10 23.64
CA ARG A 249 13.75 -4.28 23.22
C ARG A 249 13.37 -4.66 21.78
N GLN A 250 14.17 -5.53 21.19
CA GLN A 250 13.86 -6.10 19.88
C GLN A 250 12.90 -7.28 20.05
N TYR A 251 11.83 -7.31 19.28
CA TYR A 251 10.82 -8.36 19.30
C TYR A 251 10.92 -9.22 18.04
N SER A 252 10.98 -10.52 18.22
CA SER A 252 10.74 -11.48 17.13
C SER A 252 9.25 -11.45 16.72
N PRO A 253 8.88 -11.95 15.52
CA PRO A 253 7.48 -12.00 15.11
C PRO A 253 6.57 -12.76 16.07
N SER A 254 7.04 -13.87 16.63
CA SER A 254 6.29 -14.67 17.60
C SER A 254 6.08 -13.97 18.94
N GLU A 255 7.01 -13.12 19.36
CA GLU A 255 6.85 -12.29 20.57
C GLU A 255 5.95 -11.09 20.30
N ALA A 256 6.12 -10.43 19.14
CA ALA A 256 5.33 -9.26 18.74
C ALA A 256 3.83 -9.57 18.72
N VAL A 257 3.44 -10.67 18.10
CA VAL A 257 2.03 -11.11 17.97
C VAL A 257 1.34 -11.33 19.33
N ARG A 258 2.11 -11.67 20.36
CA ARG A 258 1.59 -11.90 21.73
C ARG A 258 1.37 -10.59 22.52
N THR A 259 1.73 -9.44 21.99
CA THR A 259 1.58 -8.16 22.69
C THR A 259 0.20 -7.53 22.45
N PRO A 260 -0.39 -6.86 23.45
CA PRO A 260 -1.61 -6.08 23.26
C PRO A 260 -1.46 -5.00 22.17
N ALA A 261 -0.29 -4.39 22.06
CA ALA A 261 0.01 -3.38 21.05
C ALA A 261 -0.14 -3.93 19.62
N PHE A 262 0.29 -5.18 19.38
CA PHE A 262 0.12 -5.84 18.09
C PHE A 262 -1.36 -6.04 17.77
N LEU A 263 -2.15 -6.55 18.71
CA LEU A 263 -3.58 -6.76 18.52
C LEU A 263 -4.30 -5.45 18.18
N VAL A 264 -4.00 -4.37 18.91
CA VAL A 264 -4.59 -3.05 18.64
C VAL A 264 -4.19 -2.53 17.26
N MET A 265 -2.90 -2.64 16.87
CA MET A 265 -2.45 -2.26 15.52
C MET A 265 -3.14 -3.08 14.44
N TYR A 266 -3.30 -4.38 14.68
CA TYR A 266 -3.97 -5.30 13.76
C TYR A 266 -5.43 -4.92 13.52
N LEU A 267 -6.19 -4.67 14.59
CA LEU A 267 -7.58 -4.25 14.52
C LEU A 267 -7.74 -2.90 13.82
N ILE A 268 -6.90 -1.92 14.17
CA ILE A 268 -6.88 -0.63 13.47
C ILE A 268 -6.59 -0.83 11.97
N MET A 269 -5.66 -1.72 11.63
CA MET A 269 -5.31 -2.00 10.24
C MET A 269 -6.44 -2.70 9.48
N VAL A 270 -7.20 -3.61 10.10
CA VAL A 270 -8.41 -4.21 9.49
C VAL A 270 -9.41 -3.12 9.12
N VAL A 271 -9.76 -2.25 10.08
CA VAL A 271 -10.73 -1.17 9.88
C VAL A 271 -10.25 -0.18 8.84
N ALA A 272 -9.00 0.29 8.95
CA ALA A 272 -8.42 1.26 8.03
C ALA A 272 -8.36 0.72 6.59
N ALA A 273 -7.97 -0.56 6.43
CA ALA A 273 -7.94 -1.22 5.13
C ALA A 273 -9.35 -1.41 4.57
N ALA A 274 -10.32 -1.85 5.38
CA ALA A 274 -11.70 -2.04 4.97
C ALA A 274 -12.31 -0.71 4.49
N ALA A 275 -12.17 0.36 5.28
CA ALA A 275 -12.69 1.67 4.96
C ALA A 275 -12.05 2.27 3.68
N SER A 276 -10.74 2.12 3.52
CA SER A 276 -10.03 2.58 2.32
C SER A 276 -10.42 1.79 1.08
N LEU A 277 -10.52 0.46 1.17
CA LEU A 277 -10.90 -0.43 0.06
C LEU A 277 -12.36 -0.22 -0.35
N LEU A 278 -13.27 -0.04 0.62
CA LEU A 278 -14.66 0.35 0.36
C LEU A 278 -14.69 1.60 -0.53
N THR A 279 -13.97 2.64 -0.14
CA THR A 279 -14.00 3.92 -0.88
C THR A 279 -13.41 3.74 -2.29
N VAL A 280 -12.25 3.07 -2.41
CA VAL A 280 -11.60 2.84 -3.72
C VAL A 280 -12.52 2.11 -4.70
N VAL A 281 -13.28 1.13 -4.24
CA VAL A 281 -14.07 0.24 -5.09
C VAL A 281 -15.49 0.75 -5.30
N TYR A 282 -16.11 1.32 -4.27
CA TYR A 282 -17.53 1.65 -4.31
C TYR A 282 -17.85 3.12 -4.59
N VAL A 283 -16.87 4.03 -4.58
CA VAL A 283 -17.11 5.43 -4.99
C VAL A 283 -17.70 5.54 -6.40
N PRO A 284 -17.17 4.83 -7.45
CA PRO A 284 -17.76 4.91 -8.77
C PRO A 284 -19.18 4.30 -8.83
N ILE A 285 -19.42 3.22 -8.08
CA ILE A 285 -20.73 2.57 -8.00
C ILE A 285 -21.73 3.48 -7.29
N LEU A 286 -21.33 4.07 -6.16
CA LEU A 286 -22.16 5.04 -5.44
C LEU A 286 -22.53 6.25 -6.30
N ALA A 287 -21.57 6.76 -7.08
CA ALA A 287 -21.81 7.85 -8.01
C ALA A 287 -22.92 7.51 -9.02
N ILE A 288 -22.82 6.35 -9.66
CA ILE A 288 -23.83 5.89 -10.64
C ILE A 288 -25.19 5.67 -9.98
N HIS A 289 -25.26 5.03 -8.80
CA HIS A 289 -26.52 4.81 -8.07
C HIS A 289 -27.23 6.13 -7.70
N GLN A 290 -26.47 7.21 -7.52
CA GLN A 290 -27.02 8.54 -7.20
C GLN A 290 -27.23 9.42 -8.46
N GLY A 291 -27.18 8.82 -9.65
CA GLY A 291 -27.45 9.50 -10.92
C GLY A 291 -26.31 10.36 -11.46
N PHE A 292 -25.11 10.27 -10.90
CA PHE A 292 -23.94 10.95 -11.45
C PHE A 292 -23.42 10.22 -12.70
N SER A 293 -22.77 10.97 -13.60
CA SER A 293 -22.17 10.41 -14.81
C SER A 293 -20.96 9.52 -14.52
N LEU A 294 -20.68 8.59 -15.43
CA LEU A 294 -19.46 7.75 -15.37
C LEU A 294 -18.19 8.61 -15.42
N ALA A 295 -18.24 9.74 -16.14
CA ALA A 295 -17.13 10.69 -16.19
C ALA A 295 -16.82 11.29 -14.79
N LEU A 296 -17.86 11.71 -14.04
CA LEU A 296 -17.68 12.21 -12.67
C LEU A 296 -17.17 11.09 -11.76
N ALA A 297 -17.71 9.88 -11.88
CA ALA A 297 -17.25 8.72 -11.13
C ALA A 297 -15.75 8.46 -11.35
N ALA A 298 -15.28 8.50 -12.60
CA ALA A 298 -13.89 8.34 -12.97
C ALA A 298 -12.99 9.46 -12.42
N VAL A 299 -13.45 10.72 -12.50
CA VAL A 299 -12.74 11.88 -11.93
C VAL A 299 -12.60 11.71 -10.41
N ALA A 300 -13.68 11.36 -9.71
CA ALA A 300 -13.65 11.16 -8.27
C ALA A 300 -12.68 10.06 -7.85
N VAL A 301 -12.68 8.90 -8.55
CA VAL A 301 -11.72 7.80 -8.28
C VAL A 301 -10.31 8.18 -8.70
N GLY A 302 -10.13 8.90 -9.80
CA GLY A 302 -8.82 9.40 -10.23
C GLY A 302 -8.18 10.33 -9.20
N LEU A 303 -8.94 11.31 -8.68
CA LEU A 303 -8.50 12.20 -7.61
C LEU A 303 -8.19 11.41 -6.32
N LEU A 304 -9.09 10.50 -5.93
CA LEU A 304 -8.86 9.59 -4.80
C LEU A 304 -7.55 8.84 -4.96
N ALA A 305 -7.29 8.26 -6.13
CA ALA A 305 -6.10 7.46 -6.39
C ALA A 305 -4.80 8.27 -6.35
N VAL A 306 -4.77 9.46 -6.97
CA VAL A 306 -3.61 10.37 -6.92
C VAL A 306 -3.32 10.80 -5.49
N VAL A 307 -4.37 11.23 -4.77
CA VAL A 307 -4.21 11.76 -3.41
C VAL A 307 -3.88 10.62 -2.42
N ASN A 308 -4.39 9.40 -2.65
CA ASN A 308 -3.97 8.21 -1.90
C ASN A 308 -2.47 7.94 -2.09
N GLY A 309 -1.99 7.99 -3.33
CA GLY A 309 -0.59 7.77 -3.65
C GLY A 309 0.33 8.82 -3.01
N THR A 310 0.07 10.09 -3.23
CA THR A 310 0.87 11.21 -2.71
C THR A 310 0.74 11.33 -1.18
N GLY A 311 -0.45 11.06 -0.65
CA GLY A 311 -0.76 11.08 0.79
C GLY A 311 0.13 10.15 1.62
N ARG A 312 0.60 9.03 1.06
CA ARG A 312 1.53 8.11 1.76
C ARG A 312 2.85 8.78 2.12
N SER A 313 3.44 9.52 1.19
CA SER A 313 4.68 10.27 1.45
C SER A 313 4.47 11.45 2.38
N ILE A 314 3.33 12.15 2.26
CA ILE A 314 2.95 13.27 3.11
C ILE A 314 2.75 12.79 4.55
N ALA A 315 1.98 11.73 4.74
CA ALA A 315 1.71 11.15 6.06
C ALA A 315 2.98 10.68 6.76
N GLY A 316 3.92 10.05 6.03
CA GLY A 316 5.22 9.67 6.56
C GLY A 316 6.00 10.87 7.12
N ARG A 317 6.12 11.95 6.33
CA ARG A 317 6.82 13.18 6.77
C ARG A 317 6.10 13.91 7.91
N LEU A 318 4.77 13.95 7.85
CA LEU A 318 3.96 14.59 8.88
C LEU A 318 4.08 13.85 10.21
N SER A 319 4.12 12.52 10.18
CA SER A 319 4.26 11.69 11.36
C SER A 319 5.63 11.80 12.05
N ASP A 320 6.67 12.18 11.31
CA ASP A 320 7.99 12.46 11.90
C ASP A 320 7.96 13.77 12.72
N ARG A 321 7.03 14.70 12.40
CA ARG A 321 6.87 15.99 13.09
C ARG A 321 5.84 15.98 14.20
N LEU A 322 4.68 15.36 13.95
CA LEU A 322 3.54 15.37 14.88
C LEU A 322 3.49 14.12 15.78
N GLY A 323 4.26 13.09 15.43
CA GLY A 323 4.19 11.77 16.05
C GLY A 323 3.24 10.83 15.28
N ARG A 324 3.63 9.54 15.23
CA ARG A 324 2.95 8.54 14.39
C ARG A 324 1.54 8.25 14.86
N ARG A 325 1.34 8.12 16.18
CA ARG A 325 0.02 7.84 16.76
C ARG A 325 -0.97 8.98 16.50
N GLN A 326 -0.55 10.24 16.68
CA GLN A 326 -1.40 11.39 16.46
C GLN A 326 -1.81 11.53 14.99
N THR A 327 -0.84 11.34 14.08
CA THR A 327 -1.09 11.37 12.64
C THR A 327 -2.04 10.24 12.21
N LEU A 328 -1.90 9.04 12.77
CA LEU A 328 -2.81 7.91 12.53
C LEU A 328 -4.23 8.22 13.02
N THR A 329 -4.37 8.78 14.22
CA THR A 329 -5.66 9.21 14.77
C THR A 329 -6.33 10.23 13.85
N ALA A 330 -5.60 11.27 13.44
CA ALA A 330 -6.11 12.28 12.52
C ALA A 330 -6.54 11.68 11.18
N ALA A 331 -5.74 10.79 10.60
CA ALA A 331 -6.08 10.11 9.34
C ALA A 331 -7.38 9.29 9.46
N LEU A 332 -7.58 8.56 10.57
CA LEU A 332 -8.80 7.78 10.81
C LEU A 332 -10.04 8.68 10.97
N LEU A 333 -9.91 9.82 11.66
CA LEU A 333 -10.99 10.80 11.78
C LEU A 333 -11.34 11.42 10.42
N VAL A 334 -10.32 11.80 9.65
CA VAL A 334 -10.51 12.34 8.29
C VAL A 334 -11.17 11.30 7.38
N GLN A 335 -10.80 10.01 7.49
CA GLN A 335 -11.45 8.93 6.75
C GLN A 335 -12.93 8.84 7.08
N GLY A 336 -13.29 8.85 8.37
CA GLY A 336 -14.69 8.81 8.81
C GLY A 336 -15.48 10.00 8.30
N CYS A 337 -14.96 11.22 8.46
CA CYS A 337 -15.61 12.45 7.96
C CYS A 337 -15.77 12.43 6.43
N ALA A 338 -14.76 11.96 5.70
CA ALA A 338 -14.82 11.87 4.25
C ALA A 338 -15.91 10.90 3.76
N GLN A 339 -16.09 9.77 4.44
CA GLN A 339 -17.16 8.81 4.13
C GLN A 339 -18.56 9.36 4.40
N LEU A 340 -18.76 10.10 5.49
CA LEU A 340 -20.02 10.83 5.73
C LEU A 340 -20.25 11.87 4.64
N GLY A 341 -19.21 12.63 4.29
CA GLY A 341 -19.28 13.64 3.24
C GLY A 341 -19.60 13.05 1.86
N LEU A 342 -19.09 11.86 1.54
CA LEU A 342 -19.43 11.13 0.31
C LEU A 342 -20.93 10.82 0.25
N VAL A 343 -21.51 10.27 1.31
CA VAL A 343 -22.95 9.96 1.36
C VAL A 343 -23.78 11.26 1.26
N TYR A 344 -23.43 12.28 2.05
CA TYR A 344 -24.14 13.56 2.04
C TYR A 344 -24.10 14.23 0.65
N SER A 345 -22.92 14.31 0.03
CA SER A 345 -22.76 14.95 -1.27
C SER A 345 -23.41 14.16 -2.40
N ALA A 346 -23.43 12.83 -2.31
CA ALA A 346 -24.11 11.97 -3.25
C ALA A 346 -25.64 12.18 -3.17
N SER A 347 -26.22 12.14 -1.95
CA SER A 347 -27.66 12.34 -1.74
C SER A 347 -28.13 13.78 -2.07
N GLY A 348 -27.26 14.77 -1.89
CA GLY A 348 -27.53 16.16 -2.22
C GLY A 348 -27.25 16.54 -3.69
N ALA A 349 -26.86 15.57 -4.53
CA ALA A 349 -26.46 15.78 -5.93
C ALA A 349 -25.39 16.89 -6.08
N LEU A 350 -24.36 16.88 -5.22
CA LEU A 350 -23.28 17.86 -5.16
C LEU A 350 -21.98 17.31 -5.78
N PRO A 351 -21.77 17.39 -7.12
CA PRO A 351 -20.68 16.70 -7.79
C PRO A 351 -19.29 17.14 -7.36
N VAL A 352 -19.07 18.43 -7.14
CA VAL A 352 -17.78 18.99 -6.70
C VAL A 352 -17.44 18.54 -5.28
N ALA A 353 -18.42 18.57 -4.37
CA ALA A 353 -18.24 18.10 -3.00
C ALA A 353 -17.96 16.59 -2.97
N PHE A 354 -18.67 15.80 -3.79
CA PHE A 354 -18.45 14.36 -3.92
C PHE A 354 -17.00 14.04 -4.34
N ALA A 355 -16.50 14.70 -5.39
CA ALA A 355 -15.11 14.54 -5.84
C ALA A 355 -14.11 14.99 -4.76
N GLY A 356 -14.42 16.08 -4.03
CA GLY A 356 -13.60 16.57 -2.92
C GLY A 356 -13.53 15.58 -1.75
N PHE A 357 -14.66 15.00 -1.34
CA PHE A 357 -14.67 13.97 -0.29
C PHE A 357 -14.04 12.66 -0.73
N ALA A 358 -14.13 12.30 -2.01
CA ALA A 358 -13.39 11.17 -2.56
C ALA A 358 -11.85 11.39 -2.46
N ALA A 359 -11.37 12.58 -2.84
CA ALA A 359 -9.97 12.95 -2.69
C ALA A 359 -9.53 12.95 -1.21
N LEU A 360 -10.35 13.48 -0.30
CA LEU A 360 -10.07 13.50 1.14
C LEU A 360 -9.99 12.09 1.73
N SER A 361 -10.90 11.19 1.31
CA SER A 361 -10.83 9.77 1.68
C SER A 361 -9.59 9.09 1.10
N GLY A 362 -9.17 9.47 -0.12
CA GLY A 362 -7.91 9.02 -0.71
C GLY A 362 -6.71 9.40 0.16
N LEU A 363 -6.63 10.65 0.61
CA LEU A 363 -5.56 11.14 1.49
C LEU A 363 -5.45 10.30 2.77
N ALA A 364 -6.56 10.13 3.45
CA ALA A 364 -6.63 9.36 4.69
C ALA A 364 -6.30 7.88 4.46
N GLY A 365 -6.92 7.26 3.44
CA GLY A 365 -6.71 5.86 3.08
C GLY A 365 -5.27 5.53 2.66
N GLY A 366 -4.54 6.50 2.08
CA GLY A 366 -3.11 6.36 1.79
C GLY A 366 -2.22 6.39 3.03
N ALA A 367 -2.60 7.18 4.04
CA ALA A 367 -1.78 7.42 5.22
C ALA A 367 -1.53 6.17 6.09
N PHE A 368 -2.47 5.24 6.18
CA PHE A 368 -2.43 4.12 7.14
C PHE A 368 -1.23 3.21 6.98
N TYR A 369 -0.90 2.83 5.74
CA TYR A 369 0.14 1.85 5.47
C TYR A 369 1.54 2.27 5.94
N PRO A 370 2.06 3.46 5.58
CA PRO A 370 3.37 3.91 6.05
C PRO A 370 3.37 4.23 7.54
N LEU A 371 2.25 4.70 8.11
CA LEU A 371 2.15 5.00 9.53
C LEU A 371 2.24 3.73 10.38
N ILE A 372 1.50 2.67 10.00
CA ILE A 372 1.54 1.40 10.72
C ILE A 372 2.89 0.71 10.53
N ALA A 373 3.49 0.75 9.32
CA ALA A 373 4.83 0.22 9.10
C ALA A 373 5.86 0.89 10.01
N SER A 374 5.75 2.18 10.19
CA SER A 374 6.63 2.96 11.06
C SER A 374 6.38 2.68 12.54
N LEU A 375 5.10 2.59 12.97
CA LEU A 375 4.74 2.21 14.35
C LEU A 375 5.26 0.83 14.71
N VAL A 376 5.21 -0.13 13.79
CA VAL A 376 5.77 -1.48 13.99
C VAL A 376 7.27 -1.41 14.25
N ALA A 377 8.01 -0.62 13.49
CA ALA A 377 9.45 -0.44 13.72
C ALA A 377 9.75 0.26 15.06
N ASP A 378 8.97 1.29 15.40
CA ASP A 378 9.12 2.07 16.63
C ASP A 378 8.77 1.25 17.90
N TYR A 379 7.85 0.28 17.81
CA TYR A 379 7.38 -0.51 18.95
C TYR A 379 8.12 -1.83 19.10
N PHE A 380 8.42 -2.51 17.99
CA PHE A 380 8.98 -3.86 17.98
C PHE A 380 10.46 -3.95 17.56
N GLY A 381 11.02 -2.85 17.05
CA GLY A 381 12.41 -2.77 16.65
C GLY A 381 12.67 -3.06 15.17
N GLU A 382 13.83 -2.58 14.68
CA GLU A 382 14.18 -2.61 13.26
C GLU A 382 14.60 -3.98 12.70
N PRO A 383 15.37 -4.84 13.42
CA PRO A 383 15.87 -6.08 12.84
C PRO A 383 14.77 -7.02 12.32
N SER A 384 13.62 -7.04 12.99
CA SER A 384 12.46 -7.83 12.59
C SER A 384 11.31 -7.00 12.00
N ALA A 385 11.51 -5.69 11.76
CA ALA A 385 10.45 -4.77 11.37
C ALA A 385 9.70 -5.22 10.10
N ALA A 386 10.40 -5.70 9.09
CA ALA A 386 9.77 -6.17 7.86
C ALA A 386 8.87 -7.39 8.10
N ARG A 387 9.30 -8.35 8.92
CA ARG A 387 8.53 -9.55 9.27
C ARG A 387 7.35 -9.20 10.17
N ASN A 388 7.58 -8.35 11.17
CA ASN A 388 6.53 -7.87 12.08
C ASN A 388 5.48 -7.04 11.32
N PHE A 389 5.92 -6.18 10.38
CA PHE A 389 5.00 -5.45 9.52
C PHE A 389 4.22 -6.37 8.58
N GLY A 390 4.86 -7.37 7.98
CA GLY A 390 4.17 -8.38 7.16
C GLY A 390 3.05 -9.07 7.93
N ALA A 391 3.28 -9.41 9.21
CA ALA A 391 2.27 -9.98 10.09
C ALA A 391 1.09 -8.99 10.35
N VAL A 392 1.37 -7.70 10.62
CA VAL A 392 0.30 -6.69 10.77
C VAL A 392 -0.40 -6.42 9.44
N TYR A 393 0.35 -6.39 8.33
CA TYR A 393 -0.19 -6.13 6.99
C TYR A 393 -1.17 -7.21 6.52
N SER A 394 -1.07 -8.44 7.04
CA SER A 394 -2.05 -9.49 6.77
C SER A 394 -3.47 -9.12 7.20
N ALA A 395 -3.64 -8.14 8.09
CA ALA A 395 -4.94 -7.56 8.44
C ALA A 395 -5.70 -7.00 7.22
N LYS A 396 -4.98 -6.56 6.17
CA LYS A 396 -5.58 -6.10 4.90
C LYS A 396 -6.40 -7.21 4.22
N LEU A 397 -6.06 -8.47 4.45
CA LEU A 397 -6.83 -9.63 3.99
C LEU A 397 -8.30 -9.55 4.48
N PHE A 398 -8.48 -9.36 5.80
CA PHE A 398 -9.81 -9.13 6.37
C PHE A 398 -10.41 -7.81 5.90
N GLY A 399 -9.58 -6.77 5.72
CA GLY A 399 -9.98 -5.50 5.11
C GLY A 399 -10.59 -5.69 3.73
N GLY A 400 -10.06 -6.59 2.89
CA GLY A 400 -10.63 -6.93 1.59
C GLY A 400 -12.00 -7.60 1.68
N LEU A 401 -12.12 -8.60 2.56
CA LEU A 401 -13.40 -9.30 2.77
C LEU A 401 -14.48 -8.38 3.34
N VAL A 402 -14.14 -7.56 4.34
CA VAL A 402 -15.09 -6.66 5.00
C VAL A 402 -15.36 -5.41 4.15
N GLY A 403 -14.34 -4.81 3.54
CA GLY A 403 -14.48 -3.54 2.80
C GLY A 403 -14.95 -3.70 1.35
N ILE A 404 -14.76 -4.88 0.74
CA ILE A 404 -15.24 -5.15 -0.63
C ILE A 404 -16.30 -6.26 -0.61
N GLY A 405 -16.02 -7.39 0.01
CA GLY A 405 -16.89 -8.58 -0.05
C GLY A 405 -18.25 -8.35 0.59
N LEU A 406 -18.30 -7.86 1.83
CA LEU A 406 -19.60 -7.66 2.52
C LEU A 406 -20.48 -6.62 1.80
N PRO A 407 -19.99 -5.43 1.39
CA PRO A 407 -20.82 -4.49 0.63
C PRO A 407 -21.26 -5.02 -0.73
N ALA A 408 -20.55 -5.98 -1.34
CA ALA A 408 -20.99 -6.63 -2.57
C ALA A 408 -22.34 -7.35 -2.42
N LEU A 409 -22.69 -7.80 -1.23
CA LEU A 409 -23.98 -8.45 -0.95
C LEU A 409 -25.17 -7.48 -1.01
N VAL A 410 -24.92 -6.20 -0.80
CA VAL A 410 -25.92 -5.13 -0.80
C VAL A 410 -25.78 -4.13 -1.95
N VAL A 411 -24.86 -4.36 -2.86
CA VAL A 411 -24.58 -3.43 -3.96
C VAL A 411 -25.76 -3.22 -4.90
N ALA A 412 -26.56 -4.24 -5.10
CA ALA A 412 -27.78 -4.16 -5.92
C ALA A 412 -28.98 -3.51 -5.20
N SER A 413 -28.88 -3.25 -3.91
CA SER A 413 -29.92 -2.64 -3.10
C SER A 413 -29.64 -1.16 -2.84
N GLN A 414 -30.65 -0.42 -2.39
CA GLN A 414 -30.52 0.98 -1.96
C GLN A 414 -29.71 1.16 -0.68
N HIS A 415 -29.15 0.06 -0.11
CA HIS A 415 -28.43 0.07 1.16
C HIS A 415 -26.93 0.33 1.04
N LEU A 416 -26.40 0.54 -0.18
CA LEU A 416 -24.97 0.85 -0.36
C LEU A 416 -24.50 2.08 0.47
N PRO A 417 -25.25 3.19 0.61
CA PRO A 417 -24.88 4.31 1.50
C PRO A 417 -24.67 3.90 2.95
N LEU A 418 -25.42 2.89 3.45
CA LEU A 418 -25.25 2.37 4.81
C LEU A 418 -23.86 1.79 5.04
N ALA A 419 -23.26 1.14 4.03
CA ALA A 419 -21.89 0.61 4.13
C ALA A 419 -20.88 1.75 4.39
N PHE A 420 -21.04 2.91 3.75
CA PHE A 420 -20.20 4.07 4.00
C PHE A 420 -20.43 4.69 5.40
N LEU A 421 -21.69 4.73 5.88
CA LEU A 421 -22.01 5.21 7.23
C LEU A 421 -21.39 4.30 8.31
N VAL A 422 -21.50 2.98 8.14
CA VAL A 422 -20.88 2.00 9.04
C VAL A 422 -19.36 2.16 9.00
N ALA A 423 -18.76 2.27 7.81
CA ALA A 423 -17.32 2.46 7.67
C ALA A 423 -16.84 3.78 8.31
N SER A 424 -17.66 4.84 8.24
CA SER A 424 -17.40 6.09 8.96
C SER A 424 -17.36 5.87 10.47
N ALA A 425 -18.40 5.25 11.02
CA ALA A 425 -18.51 4.99 12.46
C ALA A 425 -17.35 4.14 12.99
N VAL A 426 -17.00 3.05 12.28
CA VAL A 426 -15.89 2.18 12.69
C VAL A 426 -14.52 2.87 12.52
N SER A 427 -14.37 3.78 11.55
CA SER A 427 -13.14 4.58 11.38
C SER A 427 -12.94 5.53 12.57
N VAL A 428 -14.02 6.19 13.04
CA VAL A 428 -13.98 7.04 14.25
C VAL A 428 -13.68 6.19 15.49
N MET A 429 -14.30 5.00 15.61
CA MET A 429 -13.99 4.07 16.70
C MET A 429 -12.53 3.63 16.67
N ALA A 430 -11.98 3.32 15.49
CA ALA A 430 -10.56 2.98 15.33
C ALA A 430 -9.65 4.16 15.73
N ALA A 431 -10.06 5.41 15.48
CA ALA A 431 -9.34 6.58 15.97
C ALA A 431 -9.30 6.64 17.50
N VAL A 432 -10.38 6.24 18.19
CA VAL A 432 -10.38 6.11 19.66
C VAL A 432 -9.46 4.97 20.11
N LEU A 433 -9.46 3.83 19.40
CA LEU A 433 -8.59 2.69 19.71
C LEU A 433 -7.09 3.04 19.63
N THR A 434 -6.69 4.08 18.88
CA THR A 434 -5.29 4.52 18.88
C THR A 434 -4.80 4.95 20.26
N ARG A 435 -5.70 5.34 21.19
CA ARG A 435 -5.35 5.67 22.58
C ARG A 435 -4.78 4.47 23.34
N LEU A 436 -5.15 3.26 22.94
CA LEU A 436 -4.67 2.00 23.52
C LEU A 436 -3.31 1.57 22.97
N LEU A 437 -2.76 2.29 21.98
CA LEU A 437 -1.43 2.02 21.46
C LEU A 437 -0.37 2.48 22.47
N HIS A 438 0.11 1.54 23.25
CA HIS A 438 1.20 1.74 24.19
C HIS A 438 2.40 0.88 23.80
N ARG A 439 3.60 1.45 23.98
CA ARG A 439 4.86 0.75 23.69
C ARG A 439 4.98 -0.49 24.58
N PRO A 440 5.16 -1.70 24.01
CA PRO A 440 5.28 -2.91 24.80
C PRO A 440 6.59 -2.94 25.62
N GLY A 441 6.58 -3.64 26.77
CA GLY A 441 7.75 -3.81 27.63
C GLY A 441 7.90 -2.75 28.73
N LEU A 442 7.02 -1.76 28.81
CA LEU A 442 6.95 -0.91 29.99
C LEU A 442 6.20 -1.65 31.11
N PRO A 443 6.72 -1.65 32.35
CA PRO A 443 5.95 -2.15 33.49
C PRO A 443 4.68 -1.29 33.63
N VAL A 444 3.55 -1.95 33.85
CA VAL A 444 2.32 -1.25 34.26
C VAL A 444 2.51 -0.85 35.73
N VAL A 445 3.02 0.34 35.93
CA VAL A 445 3.11 0.92 37.27
C VAL A 445 1.70 1.38 37.63
N GLY A 446 0.97 0.56 38.36
CA GLY A 446 -0.23 1.02 39.07
C GLY A 446 0.23 1.99 40.16
N LEU A 447 -0.03 3.29 39.98
CA LEU A 447 0.08 4.21 41.10
C LEU A 447 -0.89 3.71 42.17
N PRO A 448 -0.44 3.52 43.42
CA PRO A 448 -1.38 3.25 44.52
C PRO A 448 -2.35 4.43 44.59
N ARG A 449 -3.63 4.11 44.62
CA ARG A 449 -4.73 5.08 44.80
C ARG A 449 -4.69 5.64 46.23
#